data_8a222639dcf0113c6d36acd11ad82259
#
_entry.id   8a222639dcf0113c6d36acd11ad82259
#
_cell.length_a   1.000
_cell.length_b   1.000
_cell.length_c   1.000
_cell.angle_alpha   90.00
_cell.angle_beta   90.00
_cell.angle_gamma   90.00
#
_symmetry.space_group_name_H-M   'P 1'
#
loop_
_entity.id
_entity.type
_entity.pdbx_description
1 polymer ?
#
loop_
_entity_poly.entity_id
_entity_poly.type
_entity_poly.pdbx_seq_one_letter_code
_entity_poly.pdbx_strand_id
1 'polypeptide(L)'
;MNFRTFGNDSAPTLLLIPGLGVSCEIFLPLIRLTEEAFRVIAVEVDGFTLGTHTRFTSVNDQAAQVIAYVREHYAGHLDCAYGLSLGGKILSRILERNELTIDHAILDAAPLLPLPN
;
A
#
# COMPACT_ATOMS: atom_id res chain seq x y z
N MET A 1 -5.64 -6.81 -7.54
CA MET A 1 -5.10 -5.58 -6.91
C MET A 1 -4.57 -4.67 -7.99
N ASN A 2 -4.89 -3.39 -7.90
CA ASN A 2 -4.39 -2.39 -8.83
C ASN A 2 -3.52 -1.39 -8.09
N PHE A 3 -2.63 -0.74 -8.85
CA PHE A 3 -1.72 0.27 -8.33
C PHE A 3 -1.85 1.52 -9.19
N ARG A 4 -2.18 2.65 -8.55
CA ARG A 4 -2.27 3.94 -9.24
C ARG A 4 -1.08 4.78 -8.84
N THR A 5 -0.41 5.36 -9.83
CA THR A 5 0.81 6.13 -9.56
C THR A 5 0.61 7.60 -9.92
N PHE A 6 1.22 8.47 -9.10
CA PHE A 6 1.14 9.91 -9.24
C PHE A 6 2.52 10.51 -8.98
N GLY A 7 2.74 11.71 -9.49
CA GLY A 7 3.93 12.47 -9.18
C GLY A 7 5.13 12.15 -10.07
N ASN A 8 6.31 12.55 -9.60
CA ASN A 8 7.53 12.53 -10.36
C ASN A 8 8.23 11.17 -10.25
N ASP A 9 8.56 10.56 -11.39
CA ASP A 9 9.24 9.25 -11.44
C ASP A 9 10.60 9.25 -10.76
N SER A 10 11.26 10.41 -10.67
CA SER A 10 12.59 10.53 -10.07
C SER A 10 12.57 10.85 -8.58
N ALA A 11 11.39 11.13 -8.02
CA ALA A 11 11.24 11.48 -6.62
C ALA A 11 11.23 10.24 -5.72
N PRO A 12 11.46 10.41 -4.40
CA PRO A 12 11.32 9.31 -3.44
C PRO A 12 9.94 8.69 -3.50
N THR A 13 9.86 7.39 -3.25
CA THR A 13 8.60 6.63 -3.34
C THR A 13 7.81 6.71 -2.05
N LEU A 14 6.47 6.84 -2.18
CA LEU A 14 5.51 6.81 -1.08
C LEU A 14 4.39 5.84 -1.45
N LEU A 15 4.30 4.73 -0.72
CA LEU A 15 3.24 3.73 -0.89
C LEU A 15 2.10 4.02 0.08
N LEU A 16 0.87 4.03 -0.42
CA LEU A 16 -0.34 4.26 0.37
C LEU A 16 -1.27 3.07 0.27
N ILE A 17 -1.59 2.43 1.39
CA ILE A 17 -2.50 1.26 1.45
C ILE A 17 -3.74 1.66 2.25
N PRO A 18 -4.94 1.65 1.65
CA PRO A 18 -6.16 2.10 2.30
C PRO A 18 -6.73 1.09 3.29
N GLY A 19 -7.71 1.52 4.07
CA GLY A 19 -8.41 0.68 5.03
C GLY A 19 -9.52 -0.15 4.43
N LEU A 20 -10.21 -0.87 5.31
CA LEU A 20 -11.30 -1.78 4.96
C LEU A 20 -12.47 -1.03 4.33
N GLY A 21 -12.95 -1.56 3.19
CA GLY A 21 -14.13 -1.03 2.52
C GLY A 21 -13.95 0.34 1.89
N VAL A 22 -12.70 0.81 1.76
CA VAL A 22 -12.41 2.15 1.23
C VAL A 22 -11.52 2.03 0.00
N SER A 23 -11.87 2.82 -1.01
CA SER A 23 -11.04 2.98 -2.19
C SER A 23 -9.81 3.81 -1.86
N CYS A 24 -8.73 3.64 -2.65
CA CYS A 24 -7.55 4.49 -2.53
C CYS A 24 -7.84 5.97 -2.77
N GLU A 25 -9.02 6.31 -3.28
CA GLU A 25 -9.45 7.69 -3.49
C GLU A 25 -9.52 8.49 -2.19
N ILE A 26 -9.63 7.82 -1.03
CA ILE A 26 -9.56 8.49 0.27
C ILE A 26 -8.23 9.25 0.44
N PHE A 27 -7.20 8.84 -0.28
CA PHE A 27 -5.89 9.48 -0.22
C PHE A 27 -5.72 10.66 -1.19
N LEU A 28 -6.72 10.99 -2.02
CA LEU A 28 -6.55 12.05 -3.01
C LEU A 28 -6.09 13.39 -2.42
N PRO A 29 -6.62 13.86 -1.28
CA PRO A 29 -6.10 15.10 -0.68
C PRO A 29 -4.62 14.98 -0.30
N LEU A 30 -4.20 13.84 0.26
CA LEU A 30 -2.81 13.60 0.62
C LEU A 30 -1.93 13.52 -0.63
N ILE A 31 -2.42 12.84 -1.67
CA ILE A 31 -1.69 12.71 -2.94
C ILE A 31 -1.43 14.09 -3.55
N ARG A 32 -2.44 14.97 -3.56
CA ARG A 32 -2.30 16.32 -4.11
C ARG A 32 -1.28 17.16 -3.35
N LEU A 33 -1.13 16.91 -2.05
CA LEU A 33 -0.16 17.63 -1.22
C LEU A 33 1.27 17.08 -1.40
N THR A 34 1.42 15.82 -1.80
CA THR A 34 2.71 15.13 -1.79
C THR A 34 3.24 14.81 -3.18
N GLU A 35 2.42 14.83 -4.22
CA GLU A 35 2.81 14.37 -5.55
C GLU A 35 3.92 15.17 -6.20
N GLU A 36 4.17 16.42 -5.77
CA GLU A 36 5.27 17.21 -6.28
C GLU A 36 6.61 16.74 -5.70
N ALA A 37 6.60 16.21 -4.47
CA ALA A 37 7.79 15.81 -3.74
C ALA A 37 8.04 14.30 -3.77
N PHE A 38 7.02 13.51 -4.13
CA PHE A 38 7.09 12.04 -4.08
C PHE A 38 6.55 11.40 -5.35
N ARG A 39 7.07 10.21 -5.64
CA ARG A 39 6.40 9.27 -6.52
C ARG A 39 5.41 8.50 -5.66
N VAL A 40 4.13 8.81 -5.80
CA VAL A 40 3.08 8.21 -4.96
C VAL A 40 2.50 6.98 -5.64
N ILE A 41 2.41 5.89 -4.88
CA ILE A 41 1.83 4.62 -5.33
C ILE A 41 0.63 4.33 -4.42
N ALA A 42 -0.58 4.48 -4.95
CA ALA A 42 -1.81 4.22 -4.20
C ALA A 42 -2.34 2.84 -4.55
N VAL A 43 -2.47 1.99 -3.54
CA VAL A 43 -2.94 0.60 -3.70
C VAL A 43 -4.46 0.56 -3.73
N GLU A 44 -5.00 -0.18 -4.70
CA GLU A 44 -6.41 -0.55 -4.73
C GLU A 44 -6.53 -1.99 -4.30
N VAL A 45 -6.91 -2.19 -3.03
CA VAL A 45 -7.00 -3.51 -2.40
C VAL A 45 -8.11 -4.34 -3.07
N ASP A 46 -7.85 -5.63 -3.27
CA ASP A 46 -8.84 -6.53 -3.86
C ASP A 46 -10.12 -6.55 -3.04
N GLY A 47 -11.26 -6.58 -3.74
CA GLY A 47 -12.58 -6.61 -3.13
C GLY A 47 -13.12 -5.24 -2.75
N PHE A 48 -12.30 -4.19 -2.76
CA PHE A 48 -12.69 -2.84 -2.33
C PHE A 48 -12.50 -1.77 -3.41
N THR A 49 -12.23 -2.21 -4.63
CA THR A 49 -12.05 -1.29 -5.76
C THR A 49 -13.34 -1.19 -6.56
N LEU A 50 -13.84 0.03 -6.75
CA LEU A 50 -15.04 0.27 -7.53
C LEU A 50 -14.84 -0.15 -9.00
N GLY A 51 -15.87 -0.78 -9.57
CA GLY A 51 -15.88 -1.16 -10.98
C GLY A 51 -15.04 -2.38 -11.33
N THR A 52 -14.50 -3.08 -10.34
CA THR A 52 -13.76 -4.32 -10.55
C THR A 52 -14.47 -5.50 -9.90
N HIS A 53 -14.12 -6.72 -10.34
CA HIS A 53 -14.63 -7.96 -9.78
C HIS A 53 -13.57 -8.73 -9.02
N THR A 54 -12.55 -8.02 -8.52
CA THR A 54 -11.51 -8.63 -7.70
C THR A 54 -12.08 -9.07 -6.36
N ARG A 55 -11.45 -10.07 -5.77
CA ARG A 55 -11.90 -10.65 -4.51
C ARG A 55 -10.76 -10.60 -3.49
N PHE A 56 -11.07 -10.06 -2.30
CA PHE A 56 -10.17 -10.12 -1.18
C PHE A 56 -10.12 -11.57 -0.66
N THR A 57 -8.93 -12.15 -0.60
CA THR A 57 -8.74 -13.52 -0.13
C THR A 57 -8.11 -13.56 1.26
N SER A 58 -7.01 -12.84 1.48
CA SER A 58 -6.36 -12.79 2.78
C SER A 58 -5.36 -11.62 2.84
N VAL A 59 -4.99 -11.24 4.05
CA VAL A 59 -3.93 -10.26 4.27
C VAL A 59 -2.61 -10.76 3.68
N ASN A 60 -2.31 -12.04 3.82
CA ASN A 60 -1.09 -12.62 3.27
C ASN A 60 -1.04 -12.51 1.74
N ASP A 61 -2.16 -12.77 1.08
CA ASP A 61 -2.26 -12.65 -0.37
C ASP A 61 -2.05 -11.19 -0.82
N GLN A 62 -2.69 -10.25 -0.15
CA GLN A 62 -2.53 -8.83 -0.47
C GLN A 62 -1.09 -8.37 -0.25
N ALA A 63 -0.46 -8.80 0.84
CA ALA A 63 0.94 -8.50 1.09
C ALA A 63 1.84 -9.06 -0.01
N ALA A 64 1.60 -10.30 -0.43
CA ALA A 64 2.37 -10.94 -1.50
C ALA A 64 2.27 -10.16 -2.82
N GLN A 65 1.09 -9.65 -3.16
CA GLN A 65 0.90 -8.88 -4.38
C GLN A 65 1.63 -7.53 -4.34
N VAL A 66 1.62 -6.86 -3.20
CA VAL A 66 2.37 -5.61 -3.03
C VAL A 66 3.87 -5.87 -3.15
N ILE A 67 4.36 -6.90 -2.48
CA ILE A 67 5.79 -7.27 -2.54
C ILE A 67 6.22 -7.53 -3.98
N ALA A 68 5.44 -8.32 -4.71
CA ALA A 68 5.75 -8.62 -6.10
C ALA A 68 5.82 -7.37 -6.97
N TYR A 69 4.85 -6.46 -6.80
CA TYR A 69 4.82 -5.21 -7.55
C TYR A 69 6.04 -4.34 -7.26
N VAL A 70 6.39 -4.16 -6.00
CA VAL A 70 7.53 -3.32 -5.61
C VAL A 70 8.85 -3.92 -6.10
N ARG A 71 8.99 -5.23 -6.04
CA ARG A 71 10.19 -5.91 -6.56
C ARG A 71 10.32 -5.75 -8.06
N GLU A 72 9.22 -5.80 -8.79
CA GLU A 72 9.22 -5.67 -10.24
C GLU A 72 9.48 -4.24 -10.71
N HIS A 73 8.84 -3.25 -10.07
CA HIS A 73 8.83 -1.87 -10.55
C HIS A 73 9.79 -0.94 -9.82
N TYR A 74 10.21 -1.28 -8.60
CA TYR A 74 11.02 -0.40 -7.74
C TYR A 74 12.23 -1.10 -7.15
N ALA A 75 12.65 -2.20 -7.75
CA ALA A 75 13.81 -2.98 -7.29
C ALA A 75 13.75 -3.39 -5.81
N GLY A 76 12.54 -3.55 -5.29
CA GLY A 76 12.33 -3.99 -3.91
C GLY A 76 12.54 -2.92 -2.85
N HIS A 77 12.62 -1.64 -3.23
CA HIS A 77 12.86 -0.53 -2.30
C HIS A 77 11.74 0.50 -2.33
N LEU A 78 11.32 0.95 -1.15
CA LEU A 78 10.43 2.08 -0.95
C LEU A 78 11.03 3.03 0.07
N ASP A 79 10.96 4.34 -0.20
CA ASP A 79 11.41 5.36 0.75
C ASP A 79 10.44 5.49 1.93
N CYS A 80 9.14 5.44 1.65
CA CYS A 80 8.12 5.53 2.68
C CYS A 80 6.90 4.67 2.32
N ALA A 81 6.28 4.09 3.33
CA ALA A 81 5.03 3.36 3.17
C ALA A 81 4.08 3.73 4.31
N TYR A 82 2.80 3.93 3.97
CA TYR A 82 1.75 4.27 4.91
C TYR A 82 0.59 3.30 4.73
N GLY A 83 0.14 2.71 5.84
CA GLY A 83 -1.00 1.81 5.85
C GLY A 83 -2.04 2.23 6.87
N LEU A 84 -3.30 2.40 6.43
CA LEU A 84 -4.41 2.82 7.27
C LEU A 84 -5.30 1.62 7.60
N SER A 85 -5.52 1.35 8.88
CA SER A 85 -6.40 0.28 9.36
C SER A 85 -6.02 -1.09 8.74
N LEU A 86 -6.87 -1.69 7.91
CA LEU A 86 -6.53 -2.94 7.20
C LEU A 86 -5.26 -2.78 6.36
N GLY A 87 -5.08 -1.61 5.73
CA GLY A 87 -3.85 -1.32 5.00
C GLY A 87 -2.62 -1.37 5.88
N GLY A 88 -2.76 -0.95 7.14
CA GLY A 88 -1.69 -1.08 8.14
C GLY A 88 -1.41 -2.55 8.48
N LYS A 89 -2.45 -3.37 8.56
CA LYS A 89 -2.27 -4.82 8.77
C LYS A 89 -1.53 -5.46 7.59
N ILE A 90 -1.87 -5.09 6.37
CA ILE A 90 -1.16 -5.55 5.18
C ILE A 90 0.30 -5.10 5.23
N LEU A 91 0.56 -3.83 5.56
CA LEU A 91 1.91 -3.31 5.66
C LEU A 91 2.72 -4.03 6.74
N SER A 92 2.10 -4.31 7.91
CA SER A 92 2.78 -5.04 8.96
C SER A 92 3.22 -6.43 8.50
N ARG A 93 2.40 -7.10 7.69
CA ARG A 93 2.73 -8.41 7.14
C ARG A 93 3.86 -8.31 6.12
N ILE A 94 3.89 -7.24 5.31
CA ILE A 94 5.00 -6.96 4.39
C ILE A 94 6.30 -6.81 5.17
N LEU A 95 6.27 -6.06 6.28
CA LEU A 95 7.45 -5.85 7.11
C LEU A 95 7.94 -7.15 7.75
N GLU A 96 7.02 -8.00 8.24
CA GLU A 96 7.37 -9.29 8.83
C GLU A 96 8.09 -10.21 7.83
N ARG A 97 7.68 -10.19 6.56
CA ARG A 97 8.28 -11.04 5.53
C ARG A 97 9.69 -10.60 5.15
N ASN A 98 10.03 -9.34 5.40
CA ASN A 98 11.37 -8.80 5.18
C ASN A 98 11.92 -9.06 3.76
N GLU A 99 11.06 -8.97 2.76
CA GLU A 99 11.46 -9.13 1.35
C GLU A 99 11.66 -7.81 0.63
N LEU A 100 11.30 -6.68 1.27
CA LEU A 100 11.48 -5.34 0.75
C LEU A 100 12.32 -4.51 1.70
N THR A 101 13.03 -3.52 1.15
CA THR A 101 13.66 -2.47 1.95
C THR A 101 12.72 -1.27 2.00
N ILE A 102 12.21 -0.94 3.19
CA ILE A 102 11.34 0.22 3.41
C ILE A 102 12.00 1.10 4.44
N ASP A 103 12.37 2.32 4.03
CA ASP A 103 13.13 3.22 4.90
C ASP A 103 12.28 3.75 6.07
N HIS A 104 11.02 4.10 5.79
CA HIS A 104 10.09 4.60 6.80
C HIS A 104 8.71 3.97 6.59
N ALA A 105 8.16 3.38 7.64
CA ALA A 105 6.83 2.78 7.61
C ALA A 105 5.93 3.40 8.67
N ILE A 106 4.71 3.78 8.28
CA ILE A 106 3.72 4.37 9.17
C ILE A 106 2.49 3.48 9.21
N LEU A 107 2.18 2.95 10.38
CA LEU A 107 0.99 2.12 10.61
C LEU A 107 -0.02 2.95 11.39
N ASP A 108 -1.12 3.33 10.73
CA ASP A 108 -2.14 4.20 11.33
C ASP A 108 -3.38 3.39 11.66
N ALA A 109 -3.74 3.35 12.95
CA ALA A 109 -4.89 2.60 13.48
C ALA A 109 -4.87 1.13 13.05
N ALA A 110 -3.67 0.56 12.81
CA ALA A 110 -3.54 -0.82 12.37
C ALA A 110 -3.79 -1.80 13.52
N PRO A 111 -4.59 -2.86 13.29
CA PRO A 111 -4.74 -3.92 14.28
C PRO A 111 -3.46 -4.76 14.33
N LEU A 112 -2.70 -4.61 15.40
CA LEU A 112 -1.43 -5.34 15.59
C LEU A 112 -1.61 -6.68 16.29
N LEU A 113 -2.76 -6.91 16.91
CA LEU A 113 -3.08 -8.21 17.50
C LEU A 113 -3.44 -9.21 16.38
N PRO A 114 -3.18 -10.52 16.59
CA PRO A 114 -3.56 -11.52 15.62
C PRO A 114 -5.07 -11.47 15.34
N LEU A 115 -5.43 -11.34 14.07
CA LEU A 115 -6.81 -11.39 13.61
C LEU A 115 -6.95 -12.51 12.60
N PRO A 116 -8.15 -13.11 12.47
CA PRO A 116 -8.42 -14.04 11.38
C PRO A 116 -8.22 -13.35 10.05
N ASN A 117 -7.54 -14.01 9.16
CA ASN A 117 -7.32 -13.47 7.82
C ASN A 117 -8.47 -13.82 6.89
#